data_46fa345c8af3079afb19a148dc4727b7
#
_entry.id   46fa345c8af3079afb19a148dc4727b7
#
_cell.length_a   1.000
_cell.length_b   1.000
_cell.length_c   1.000
_cell.angle_alpha   90.00
_cell.angle_beta   90.00
_cell.angle_gamma   90.00
#
_symmetry.space_group_name_H-M   'P 1'
#
loop_
_entity.id
_entity.type
_entity.pdbx_description
1 polymer ?
#
loop_
_entity_poly.entity_id
_entity_poly.type
_entity_poly.pdbx_seq_one_letter_code
_entity_poly.pdbx_strand_id
1 'polypeptide(L)'
;ILSALEVDVNFNVNVLVGSDGIIRGAIGGHPGTAEDSALSIIVCPLLRGRIPCVVNEVTTLITPGRTVDVVVTEYGIAVNPARPEIAERLKAAGLKIVTLEELRDRALSVIGNPAPLPFGDKVVGVVMNRDGSVMDVIKNIVE
;
A
#
# COMPACT_ATOMS: atom_id res chain seq x y z
N ILE A 1 3.40 3.48 -13.32
CA ILE A 1 3.47 2.20 -12.58
C ILE A 1 4.46 2.38 -11.44
N LEU A 2 4.05 2.05 -10.23
CA LEU A 2 4.80 2.23 -9.00
C LEU A 2 4.83 0.90 -8.22
N SER A 3 5.83 0.74 -7.33
CA SER A 3 5.91 -0.43 -6.44
C SER A 3 5.45 -0.07 -5.02
N ALA A 4 5.22 -1.09 -4.17
CA ALA A 4 4.88 -0.88 -2.77
C ALA A 4 5.64 -1.84 -1.84
N LEU A 5 5.91 -1.40 -0.62
CA LEU A 5 6.19 -2.28 0.51
C LEU A 5 4.89 -2.84 1.08
N GLU A 6 3.89 -1.98 1.25
CA GLU A 6 2.56 -2.31 1.72
C GLU A 6 1.50 -1.53 0.94
N VAL A 7 0.34 -2.16 0.76
CA VAL A 7 -0.90 -1.52 0.30
C VAL A 7 -2.00 -1.94 1.28
N ASP A 8 -2.81 -1.01 1.76
CA ASP A 8 -3.94 -1.36 2.61
C ASP A 8 -5.25 -1.50 1.83
N VAL A 9 -6.29 -1.97 2.53
CA VAL A 9 -7.63 -2.18 1.96
C VAL A 9 -8.30 -0.90 1.45
N ASN A 10 -7.78 0.27 1.83
CA ASN A 10 -8.22 1.58 1.35
C ASN A 10 -7.35 2.13 0.20
N PHE A 11 -6.51 1.27 -0.41
CA PHE A 11 -5.57 1.64 -1.48
C PHE A 11 -4.44 2.58 -1.03
N ASN A 12 -4.28 2.89 0.25
CA ASN A 12 -3.13 3.63 0.73
C ASN A 12 -1.85 2.82 0.53
N VAL A 13 -0.75 3.51 0.21
CA VAL A 13 0.53 2.87 -0.12
C VAL A 13 1.63 3.34 0.79
N ASN A 14 2.43 2.40 1.25
CA ASN A 14 3.66 2.60 1.99
C ASN A 14 4.86 2.09 1.16
N VAL A 15 5.90 2.91 1.05
CA VAL A 15 7.18 2.55 0.41
C VAL A 15 8.37 2.81 1.32
N LEU A 16 8.14 3.16 2.59
CA LEU A 16 9.17 3.65 3.51
C LEU A 16 9.48 2.67 4.64
N VAL A 17 8.50 2.41 5.49
CA VAL A 17 8.66 1.54 6.68
C VAL A 17 7.94 0.23 6.45
N GLY A 18 8.64 -0.89 6.47
CA GLY A 18 8.00 -2.20 6.35
C GLY A 18 7.21 -2.59 7.61
N SER A 19 6.34 -3.61 7.50
CA SER A 19 5.56 -4.18 8.62
C SER A 19 6.44 -4.76 9.75
N ASP A 20 7.73 -4.80 9.57
CA ASP A 20 8.73 -5.18 10.58
C ASP A 20 9.42 -3.97 11.24
N GLY A 21 8.97 -2.75 10.96
CA GLY A 21 9.49 -1.51 11.53
C GLY A 21 10.80 -1.01 10.93
N ILE A 22 11.32 -1.68 9.90
CA ILE A 22 12.59 -1.30 9.28
C ILE A 22 12.35 -0.31 8.14
N ILE A 23 13.05 0.83 8.16
CA ILE A 23 13.07 1.78 7.05
C ILE A 23 13.83 1.16 5.88
N ARG A 24 13.16 0.92 4.75
CA ARG A 24 13.73 0.26 3.57
C ARG A 24 13.77 1.13 2.33
N GLY A 25 13.11 2.26 2.36
CA GLY A 25 12.98 3.10 1.18
C GLY A 25 12.95 4.57 1.51
N ALA A 26 12.47 5.34 0.58
CA ALA A 26 12.26 6.76 0.71
C ALA A 26 10.99 7.16 -0.06
N ILE A 27 10.34 8.24 0.35
CA ILE A 27 9.13 8.74 -0.27
C ILE A 27 9.34 9.07 -1.77
N GLY A 28 10.47 9.71 -2.10
CA GLY A 28 10.78 10.13 -3.48
C GLY A 28 9.63 10.91 -4.12
N GLY A 29 9.38 10.66 -5.39
CA GLY A 29 8.26 11.22 -6.14
C GLY A 29 6.99 10.37 -6.12
N HIS A 30 6.90 9.33 -5.27
CA HIS A 30 5.82 8.35 -5.31
C HIS A 30 4.42 8.98 -5.21
N PRO A 31 4.09 9.83 -4.21
CA PRO A 31 2.76 10.44 -4.12
C PRO A 31 2.46 11.40 -5.27
N GLY A 32 3.43 12.23 -5.67
CA GLY A 32 3.24 13.16 -6.78
C GLY A 32 3.04 12.45 -8.12
N THR A 33 3.79 11.37 -8.38
CA THR A 33 3.62 10.56 -9.59
C THR A 33 2.24 9.91 -9.63
N ALA A 34 1.75 9.37 -8.50
CA ALA A 34 0.41 8.79 -8.43
C ALA A 34 -0.67 9.85 -8.67
N GLU A 35 -0.55 11.01 -8.03
CA GLU A 35 -1.54 12.08 -8.10
C GLU A 35 -1.67 12.72 -9.50
N ASP A 36 -0.55 12.89 -10.21
CA ASP A 36 -0.52 13.56 -11.52
C ASP A 36 -0.71 12.57 -12.69
N SER A 37 -0.83 11.28 -12.45
CA SER A 37 -1.00 10.28 -13.50
C SER A 37 -2.47 10.12 -13.89
N ALA A 38 -2.75 9.96 -15.19
CA ALA A 38 -4.08 9.61 -15.68
C ALA A 38 -4.53 8.21 -15.24
N LEU A 39 -3.57 7.32 -14.97
CA LEU A 39 -3.77 5.97 -14.44
C LEU A 39 -2.59 5.60 -13.54
N SER A 40 -2.86 5.40 -12.27
CA SER A 40 -1.89 4.99 -11.27
C SER A 40 -2.04 3.49 -10.95
N ILE A 41 -0.98 2.72 -11.23
CA ILE A 41 -0.94 1.27 -11.01
C ILE A 41 0.14 0.94 -10.00
N ILE A 42 -0.23 0.30 -8.92
CA ILE A 42 0.71 -0.26 -7.94
C ILE A 42 0.95 -1.73 -8.25
N VAL A 43 2.20 -2.15 -8.26
CA VAL A 43 2.60 -3.55 -8.45
C VAL A 43 3.39 -4.00 -7.22
N CYS A 44 2.91 -5.04 -6.56
CA CYS A 44 3.61 -5.67 -5.44
C CYS A 44 3.31 -7.17 -5.38
N PRO A 45 4.21 -8.00 -4.85
CA PRO A 45 3.88 -9.39 -4.54
C PRO A 45 2.86 -9.43 -3.40
N LEU A 46 2.12 -10.53 -3.28
CA LEU A 46 1.23 -10.72 -2.12
C LEU A 46 2.02 -10.81 -0.82
N LEU A 47 3.16 -11.51 -0.86
CA LEU A 47 4.07 -11.70 0.26
C LEU A 47 5.51 -11.39 -0.16
N ARG A 48 6.26 -10.79 0.73
CA ARG A 48 7.70 -10.58 0.62
C ARG A 48 8.41 -11.42 1.69
N GLY A 49 8.71 -12.67 1.35
CA GLY A 49 9.10 -13.67 2.34
C GLY A 49 7.92 -13.99 3.27
N ARG A 50 8.04 -13.64 4.55
CA ARG A 50 6.98 -13.81 5.56
C ARG A 50 6.30 -12.48 5.94
N ILE A 51 6.47 -11.44 5.15
CA ILE A 51 5.90 -10.12 5.38
C ILE A 51 4.76 -9.92 4.38
N PRO A 52 3.53 -9.60 4.82
CA PRO A 52 2.42 -9.31 3.92
C PRO A 52 2.63 -7.97 3.23
N CYS A 53 2.35 -7.91 1.92
CA CYS A 53 2.34 -6.64 1.19
C CYS A 53 0.93 -6.04 1.09
N VAL A 54 -0.12 -6.85 1.30
CA VAL A 54 -1.49 -6.35 1.40
C VAL A 54 -1.94 -6.48 2.85
N VAL A 55 -2.30 -5.35 3.48
CA VAL A 55 -2.53 -5.21 4.92
C VAL A 55 -3.87 -4.52 5.21
N ASN A 56 -4.30 -4.48 6.48
CA ASN A 56 -5.48 -3.71 6.89
C ASN A 56 -5.24 -2.21 6.81
N GLU A 57 -4.09 -1.78 7.32
CA GLU A 57 -3.66 -0.40 7.39
C GLU A 57 -2.15 -0.35 7.18
N VAL A 58 -1.67 0.56 6.35
CA VAL A 58 -0.23 0.71 6.10
C VAL A 58 0.48 1.22 7.34
N THR A 59 1.69 0.75 7.57
CA THR A 59 2.54 1.18 8.69
C THR A 59 2.85 2.68 8.63
N THR A 60 2.96 3.23 7.42
CA THR A 60 3.22 4.66 7.19
C THR A 60 2.53 5.08 5.89
N LEU A 61 1.73 6.14 5.93
CA LEU A 61 1.07 6.66 4.74
C LEU A 61 2.05 7.47 3.89
N ILE A 62 2.33 6.98 2.69
CA ILE A 62 3.17 7.67 1.70
C ILE A 62 2.35 8.14 0.50
N THR A 63 1.44 7.32 0.00
CA THR A 63 0.60 7.68 -1.14
C THR A 63 -0.85 7.42 -0.80
N PRO A 64 -1.68 8.47 -0.76
CA PRO A 64 -3.09 8.33 -0.42
C PRO A 64 -3.85 7.48 -1.44
N GLY A 65 -4.72 6.60 -0.95
CA GLY A 65 -5.48 5.66 -1.79
C GLY A 65 -6.38 6.33 -2.83
N ARG A 66 -6.81 7.57 -2.59
CA ARG A 66 -7.57 8.35 -3.58
C ARG A 66 -6.81 8.61 -4.90
N THR A 67 -5.48 8.47 -4.88
CA THR A 67 -4.61 8.66 -6.05
C THR A 67 -4.16 7.35 -6.68
N VAL A 68 -4.62 6.21 -6.18
CA VAL A 68 -4.28 4.87 -6.67
C VAL A 68 -5.51 4.24 -7.32
N ASP A 69 -5.39 3.89 -8.59
CA ASP A 69 -6.49 3.32 -9.37
C ASP A 69 -6.52 1.80 -9.34
N VAL A 70 -5.34 1.17 -9.40
CA VAL A 70 -5.22 -0.28 -9.56
C VAL A 70 -4.06 -0.81 -8.74
N VAL A 71 -4.26 -1.96 -8.12
CA VAL A 71 -3.21 -2.76 -7.45
C VAL A 71 -3.12 -4.11 -8.14
N VAL A 72 -1.91 -4.50 -8.54
CA VAL A 72 -1.63 -5.77 -9.24
C VAL A 72 -0.73 -6.64 -8.38
N THR A 73 -1.17 -7.87 -8.16
CA THR A 73 -0.39 -8.95 -7.53
C THR A 73 -0.41 -10.19 -8.41
N GLU A 74 0.42 -11.16 -8.09
CA GLU A 74 0.41 -12.47 -8.77
C GLU A 74 -0.88 -13.29 -8.53
N TYR A 75 -1.75 -12.85 -7.60
CA TYR A 75 -3.01 -13.52 -7.29
C TYR A 75 -4.25 -12.84 -7.86
N GLY A 76 -4.12 -11.62 -8.36
CA GLY A 76 -5.22 -10.89 -8.98
C GLY A 76 -4.99 -9.39 -9.01
N ILE A 77 -5.97 -8.70 -9.57
CA ILE A 77 -5.97 -7.26 -9.77
C ILE A 77 -7.09 -6.66 -8.93
N ALA A 78 -6.75 -5.74 -8.03
CA ALA A 78 -7.74 -4.94 -7.31
C ALA A 78 -7.88 -3.58 -7.99
N VAL A 79 -9.11 -3.15 -8.21
CA VAL A 79 -9.43 -1.84 -8.80
C VAL A 79 -10.13 -1.00 -7.74
N ASN A 80 -9.67 0.24 -7.60
CA ASN A 80 -10.26 1.19 -6.68
C ASN A 80 -11.77 1.36 -6.98
N PRO A 81 -12.64 1.24 -5.96
CA PRO A 81 -14.08 1.41 -6.15
C PRO A 81 -14.50 2.75 -6.79
N ALA A 82 -13.65 3.77 -6.68
CA ALA A 82 -13.86 5.07 -7.35
C ALA A 82 -13.67 5.01 -8.89
N ARG A 83 -13.18 3.87 -9.43
CA ARG A 83 -12.87 3.68 -10.85
C ARG A 83 -13.60 2.46 -11.44
N PRO A 84 -14.93 2.40 -11.37
CA PRO A 84 -15.72 1.25 -11.84
C PRO A 84 -15.52 0.96 -13.33
N GLU A 85 -15.30 1.98 -14.14
CA GLU A 85 -15.04 1.86 -15.58
C GLU A 85 -13.78 1.05 -15.91
N ILE A 86 -12.76 1.12 -15.05
CA ILE A 86 -11.53 0.31 -15.19
C ILE A 86 -11.86 -1.15 -14.87
N ALA A 87 -12.58 -1.40 -13.77
CA ALA A 87 -12.97 -2.75 -13.38
C ALA A 87 -13.78 -3.46 -14.47
N GLU A 88 -14.74 -2.78 -15.08
CA GLU A 88 -15.54 -3.32 -16.18
C GLU A 88 -14.71 -3.67 -17.41
N ARG A 89 -13.78 -2.79 -17.81
CA ARG A 89 -12.89 -3.01 -18.95
C ARG A 89 -11.95 -4.20 -18.71
N LEU A 90 -11.38 -4.32 -17.51
CA LEU A 90 -10.50 -5.43 -17.17
C LEU A 90 -11.25 -6.77 -17.11
N LYS A 91 -12.47 -6.79 -16.55
CA LYS A 91 -13.36 -7.96 -16.57
C LYS A 91 -13.72 -8.38 -18.00
N ALA A 92 -14.07 -7.42 -18.86
CA ALA A 92 -14.37 -7.69 -20.27
C ALA A 92 -13.16 -8.24 -21.04
N ALA A 93 -11.94 -7.89 -20.62
CA ALA A 93 -10.70 -8.44 -21.15
C ALA A 93 -10.33 -9.82 -20.55
N GLY A 94 -11.18 -10.41 -19.71
CA GLY A 94 -10.96 -11.72 -19.10
C GLY A 94 -9.96 -11.74 -17.94
N LEU A 95 -9.63 -10.57 -17.38
CA LEU A 95 -8.69 -10.50 -16.26
C LEU A 95 -9.39 -10.79 -14.93
N LYS A 96 -8.67 -11.44 -14.02
CA LYS A 96 -9.16 -11.77 -12.69
C LYS A 96 -9.16 -10.55 -11.79
N ILE A 97 -10.35 -10.02 -11.50
CA ILE A 97 -10.55 -8.94 -10.53
C ILE A 97 -10.87 -9.54 -9.16
N VAL A 98 -10.21 -9.03 -8.15
CA VAL A 98 -10.36 -9.39 -6.73
C VAL A 98 -10.44 -8.12 -5.90
N THR A 99 -10.78 -8.23 -4.62
CA THR A 99 -10.70 -7.09 -3.68
C THR A 99 -9.38 -7.10 -2.92
N LEU A 100 -8.99 -5.98 -2.33
CA LEU A 100 -7.81 -5.93 -1.46
C LEU A 100 -8.02 -6.72 -0.18
N GLU A 101 -9.26 -6.82 0.30
CA GLU A 101 -9.63 -7.68 1.43
C GLU A 101 -9.39 -9.16 1.12
N GLU A 102 -9.78 -9.64 -0.06
CA GLU A 102 -9.50 -11.02 -0.49
C GLU A 102 -8.00 -11.30 -0.58
N LEU A 103 -7.21 -10.35 -1.08
CA LEU A 103 -5.76 -10.46 -1.15
C LEU A 103 -5.12 -10.47 0.25
N ARG A 104 -5.55 -9.56 1.14
CA ARG A 104 -5.10 -9.54 2.54
C ARG A 104 -5.42 -10.85 3.25
N ASP A 105 -6.65 -11.34 3.16
CA ASP A 105 -7.07 -12.57 3.82
C ASP A 105 -6.28 -13.76 3.30
N ARG A 106 -5.99 -13.78 2.00
CA ARG A 106 -5.12 -14.79 1.40
C ARG A 106 -3.70 -14.70 1.96
N ALA A 107 -3.12 -13.51 2.09
CA ALA A 107 -1.80 -13.32 2.69
C ALA A 107 -1.78 -13.85 4.12
N LEU A 108 -2.75 -13.45 4.94
CA LEU A 108 -2.85 -13.86 6.34
C LEU A 108 -3.12 -15.37 6.51
N SER A 109 -3.81 -16.01 5.57
CA SER A 109 -4.00 -17.47 5.58
C SER A 109 -2.70 -18.25 5.42
N VAL A 110 -1.68 -17.64 4.81
CA VAL A 110 -0.36 -18.27 4.59
C VAL A 110 0.59 -18.03 5.76
N ILE A 111 0.60 -16.82 6.31
CA ILE A 111 1.61 -16.39 7.30
C ILE A 111 1.07 -16.22 8.72
N GLY A 112 -0.24 -16.28 8.91
CA GLY A 112 -0.90 -15.86 10.15
C GLY A 112 -0.94 -14.34 10.32
N ASN A 113 -1.47 -13.89 11.46
CA ASN A 113 -1.49 -12.47 11.81
C ASN A 113 -0.11 -12.06 12.34
N PRO A 114 0.58 -11.07 11.71
CA PRO A 114 1.81 -10.53 12.27
C PRO A 114 1.56 -9.91 13.64
N ALA A 115 2.53 -10.05 14.54
CA ALA A 115 2.48 -9.33 15.81
C ALA A 115 2.54 -7.82 15.56
N PRO A 116 1.74 -7.01 16.28
CA PRO A 116 1.82 -5.56 16.18
C PRO A 116 3.23 -5.07 16.56
N LEU A 117 3.72 -4.06 15.84
CA LEU A 117 4.96 -3.42 16.20
C LEU A 117 4.80 -2.59 17.47
N PRO A 118 5.75 -2.65 18.41
CA PRO A 118 5.71 -1.86 19.62
C PRO A 118 6.14 -0.40 19.34
N PHE A 119 5.27 0.37 18.70
CA PHE A 119 5.51 1.80 18.50
C PHE A 119 5.41 2.58 19.81
N GLY A 120 6.41 3.44 20.06
CA GLY A 120 6.38 4.44 21.14
C GLY A 120 5.69 5.73 20.70
N ASP A 121 5.75 6.73 21.59
CA ASP A 121 5.11 8.04 21.34
C ASP A 121 6.03 9.06 20.69
N LYS A 122 7.35 8.77 20.63
CA LYS A 122 8.34 9.70 20.08
C LYS A 122 8.28 9.71 18.56
N VAL A 123 7.98 10.88 17.99
CA VAL A 123 8.08 11.12 16.54
C VAL A 123 9.56 11.24 16.16
N VAL A 124 10.02 10.42 15.25
CA VAL A 124 11.41 10.38 14.73
C VAL A 124 11.50 10.88 13.29
N GLY A 125 10.38 11.00 12.61
CA GLY A 125 10.32 11.53 11.25
C GLY A 125 8.93 12.03 10.91
N VAL A 126 8.85 12.89 9.90
CA VAL A 126 7.59 13.44 9.38
C VAL A 126 7.55 13.17 7.89
N VAL A 127 6.43 12.62 7.42
CA VAL A 127 6.15 12.41 6.00
C VAL A 127 5.43 13.63 5.47
N MET A 128 6.07 14.35 4.56
CA MET A 128 5.54 15.58 3.99
C MET A 128 5.16 15.40 2.52
N ASN A 129 4.03 15.96 2.14
CA ASN A 129 3.64 16.10 0.75
C ASN A 129 4.43 17.23 0.07
N ARG A 130 4.37 17.31 -1.27
CA ARG A 130 5.04 18.35 -2.08
C ARG A 130 4.56 19.79 -1.80
N ASP A 131 3.34 19.94 -1.30
CA ASP A 131 2.74 21.23 -0.91
C ASP A 131 3.14 21.68 0.50
N GLY A 132 3.95 20.85 1.20
CA GLY A 132 4.38 21.10 2.57
C GLY A 132 3.41 20.61 3.64
N SER A 133 2.27 20.03 3.29
CA SER A 133 1.37 19.42 4.25
C SER A 133 1.95 18.14 4.83
N VAL A 134 1.64 17.86 6.10
CA VAL A 134 2.03 16.60 6.75
C VAL A 134 1.02 15.52 6.38
N MET A 135 1.52 14.41 5.81
CA MET A 135 0.72 13.23 5.50
C MET A 135 0.70 12.23 6.64
N ASP A 136 1.85 12.03 7.29
CA ASP A 136 1.99 11.06 8.37
C ASP A 136 3.23 11.35 9.22
N VAL A 137 3.42 10.58 10.30
CA VAL A 137 4.59 10.63 11.17
C VAL A 137 5.19 9.24 11.34
N ILE A 138 6.51 9.19 11.49
CA ILE A 138 7.22 7.96 11.81
C ILE A 138 7.52 7.98 13.30
N LYS A 139 7.04 6.96 14.01
CA LYS A 139 7.27 6.77 15.43
C LYS A 139 8.46 5.84 15.68
N ASN A 140 9.12 6.01 16.82
CA ASN A 140 10.16 5.08 17.25
C ASN A 140 9.57 3.71 17.60
N ILE A 141 10.37 2.68 17.46
CA ILE A 141 10.11 1.37 18.07
C ILE A 141 10.64 1.40 19.51
N VAL A 142 9.91 0.81 20.43
CA VAL A 142 10.31 0.58 21.82
C VAL A 142 10.62 -0.89 22.04
N GLU A 143 11.61 -1.19 22.87
CA GLU A 143 11.99 -2.56 23.25
C GLU A 143 11.05 -3.09 24.35
#